data_e34d599fe330c446b1db867aa7841926
#
_entry.id   e34d599fe330c446b1db867aa7841926
#
_cell.length_a   1.000
_cell.length_b   1.000
_cell.length_c   1.000
_cell.angle_alpha   90.00
_cell.angle_beta   90.00
_cell.angle_gamma   90.00
#
_symmetry.space_group_name_H-M   'P 1'
#
loop_
_entity.id
_entity.type
_entity.pdbx_description
1 polymer ?
#
loop_
_entity_poly.entity_id
_entity_poly.type
_entity_poly.pdbx_seq_one_letter_code
_entity_poly.pdbx_strand_id
1 'polypeptide(L)'
;MTVMLTELNRLVNERRRQKLSQLQNRSESPIQEKEDWLTWELNVERGAPRLDCMAAVVGWREDPDLFHRALSSYSLAKGCVFLLVGVDGDGPEDEEMVNVFNKAYPNHSATIRLDEPLGEVAERTRAKLVAMNQQDDQPINESQIDKMVMQHCVQLAKTILDQHRLAIGGNSRDAIHQLCLQQRHMHKKGIMFTSFVFSLVIADILGVEFLWSSDSDTIVFPDSLSRTIDSIAADANIGGASSGLVVHNAAETVVTRLASTIYWGELYLTRSTTAATATSDCQSGPSSVFRLSALPQILVPWYLQVVMGKRMIINEDRHLTTRLLLKGWGVVYASDVLAATDTPTSMNKWLKQQLRWARATHIESLLMPRVYLKTNPLLFFGMAKREFGPVLAAIAITYYLLTSRSLVPVSLSDIGMRLLVGIFYNIIRNPDRLGTSAWAARKWILPGILFYYIPLPAVHVWSMLTLTADGWGTAMRAEGEKDPVPDSPVVPQFDMGFFIIWMCILAAAAAKWMGCYYSFGLLETAIFMLASSVIVGCTAWRVTVVKT
;
A
#
# COMPACT_ATOMS: atom_id res chain seq x y z
N MET A 1 12.04 11.52 19.08
CA MET A 1 10.89 10.59 19.15
C MET A 1 10.82 9.63 17.96
N THR A 2 10.73 10.09 16.70
CA THR A 2 10.63 9.21 15.51
C THR A 2 11.77 8.18 15.44
N VAL A 3 13.04 8.62 15.53
CA VAL A 3 14.22 7.73 15.52
C VAL A 3 14.17 6.69 16.65
N MET A 4 13.80 7.11 17.87
CA MET A 4 13.69 6.19 19.01
C MET A 4 12.63 5.12 18.79
N LEU A 5 11.47 5.49 18.28
CA LEU A 5 10.39 4.53 17.99
C LEU A 5 10.75 3.59 16.81
N THR A 6 11.47 4.09 15.81
CA THR A 6 11.99 3.25 14.73
C THR A 6 12.99 2.21 15.24
N GLU A 7 13.93 2.59 16.12
CA GLU A 7 14.84 1.63 16.74
C GLU A 7 14.09 0.66 17.67
N LEU A 8 13.09 1.14 18.40
CA LEU A 8 12.23 0.27 19.21
C LEU A 8 11.52 -0.79 18.35
N ASN A 9 10.94 -0.40 17.21
CA ASN A 9 10.31 -1.35 16.27
C ASN A 9 11.31 -2.43 15.82
N ARG A 10 12.56 -2.03 15.48
CA ARG A 10 13.60 -2.97 15.08
C ARG A 10 13.90 -3.99 16.20
N LEU A 11 14.10 -3.52 17.44
CA LEU A 11 14.35 -4.37 18.58
C LEU A 11 13.17 -5.30 18.91
N VAL A 12 11.94 -4.82 18.78
CA VAL A 12 10.73 -5.63 19.00
C VAL A 12 10.63 -6.73 17.94
N ASN A 13 10.90 -6.43 16.67
CA ASN A 13 10.90 -7.45 15.61
C ASN A 13 11.99 -8.51 15.84
N GLU A 14 13.17 -8.10 16.29
CA GLU A 14 14.24 -9.03 16.64
C GLU A 14 13.83 -9.95 17.80
N ARG A 15 13.22 -9.42 18.86
CA ARG A 15 12.68 -10.22 19.98
C ARG A 15 11.59 -11.20 19.53
N ARG A 16 10.72 -10.81 18.60
CA ARG A 16 9.69 -11.72 18.03
C ARG A 16 10.33 -12.90 17.32
N ARG A 17 11.37 -12.66 16.49
CA ARG A 17 12.12 -13.74 15.82
C ARG A 17 12.89 -14.63 16.78
N GLN A 18 13.49 -14.06 17.83
CA GLN A 18 14.14 -14.86 18.89
C GLN A 18 13.12 -15.75 19.62
N LYS A 19 11.92 -15.22 19.93
CA LYS A 19 10.84 -16.01 20.51
C LYS A 19 10.42 -17.15 19.58
N LEU A 20 10.28 -16.90 18.28
CA LEU A 20 9.97 -17.91 17.28
C LEU A 20 11.01 -19.04 17.27
N SER A 21 12.30 -18.69 17.22
CA SER A 21 13.39 -19.67 17.26
C SER A 21 13.37 -20.52 18.55
N GLN A 22 13.03 -19.91 19.69
CA GLN A 22 12.88 -20.65 20.95
C GLN A 22 11.70 -21.63 20.92
N LEU A 23 10.56 -21.23 20.29
CA LEU A 23 9.40 -22.11 20.14
C LEU A 23 9.72 -23.30 19.22
N GLN A 24 10.41 -23.06 18.11
CA GLN A 24 10.83 -24.11 17.19
C GLN A 24 11.78 -25.13 17.85
N ASN A 25 12.68 -24.67 18.69
CA ASN A 25 13.63 -25.55 19.40
C ASN A 25 12.99 -26.34 20.55
N ARG A 26 11.80 -25.97 21.04
CA ARG A 26 11.11 -26.65 22.13
C ARG A 26 10.09 -27.71 21.65
N SER A 27 9.65 -27.62 20.39
CA SER A 27 8.60 -28.52 19.88
C SER A 27 9.21 -29.79 19.29
N GLU A 28 9.24 -30.86 20.08
CA GLU A 28 9.59 -32.22 19.64
C GLU A 28 8.40 -32.99 19.01
N SER A 29 7.21 -32.41 18.97
CA SER A 29 6.07 -33.05 18.29
C SER A 29 5.02 -32.03 17.90
N PRO A 30 4.59 -31.98 16.63
CA PRO A 30 3.47 -31.16 16.22
C PRO A 30 2.16 -31.86 16.56
N ILE A 31 1.44 -31.42 17.58
CA ILE A 31 0.01 -31.71 17.70
C ILE A 31 -0.68 -30.73 16.77
N GLN A 32 -1.13 -31.25 15.63
CA GLN A 32 -1.83 -30.50 14.62
C GLN A 32 -3.33 -30.63 14.85
N GLU A 33 -3.94 -29.67 15.56
CA GLU A 33 -5.37 -29.43 15.40
C GLU A 33 -5.55 -28.43 14.26
N LYS A 34 -6.38 -28.82 13.29
CA LYS A 34 -6.71 -28.03 12.11
C LYS A 34 -7.65 -26.92 12.52
N GLU A 35 -7.22 -25.65 12.41
CA GLU A 35 -8.13 -24.50 12.53
C GLU A 35 -9.20 -24.60 11.44
N ASP A 36 -10.47 -24.65 11.81
CA ASP A 36 -11.56 -24.52 10.85
C ASP A 36 -11.84 -23.05 10.58
N TRP A 37 -11.23 -22.52 9.53
CA TRP A 37 -11.38 -21.14 9.05
C TRP A 37 -12.83 -20.75 8.79
N LEU A 38 -13.68 -21.73 8.49
CA LEU A 38 -15.06 -21.51 8.09
C LEU A 38 -15.98 -21.33 9.29
N THR A 39 -15.65 -21.93 10.44
CA THR A 39 -16.48 -21.83 11.65
C THR A 39 -16.17 -20.62 12.51
N TRP A 40 -15.03 -19.94 12.31
CA TRP A 40 -14.60 -18.76 13.08
C TRP A 40 -14.39 -19.05 14.57
N GLU A 41 -14.22 -20.29 14.95
CA GLU A 41 -13.94 -20.69 16.32
C GLU A 41 -12.43 -20.79 16.56
N LEU A 42 -11.97 -19.99 17.51
CA LEU A 42 -10.57 -19.97 17.97
C LEU A 42 -10.43 -20.98 19.12
N ASN A 43 -10.19 -22.23 18.81
CA ASN A 43 -9.80 -23.23 19.79
C ASN A 43 -8.47 -23.85 19.38
N VAL A 44 -7.35 -23.37 19.93
CA VAL A 44 -6.06 -23.97 19.57
C VAL A 44 -5.04 -23.91 20.69
N GLU A 45 -4.63 -25.07 21.16
CA GLU A 45 -3.28 -25.28 21.70
C GLU A 45 -2.34 -25.46 20.48
N ARG A 46 -1.56 -24.44 20.19
CA ARG A 46 -0.72 -24.39 18.98
C ARG A 46 0.61 -25.11 19.21
N GLY A 47 0.92 -26.05 18.32
CA GLY A 47 2.27 -26.51 18.04
C GLY A 47 3.17 -25.39 17.46
N ALA A 48 4.40 -25.70 17.05
CA ALA A 48 5.26 -24.72 16.38
C ALA A 48 4.58 -24.22 15.09
N PRO A 49 4.54 -22.89 14.86
CA PRO A 49 3.87 -22.32 13.69
C PRO A 49 4.57 -22.78 12.41
N ARG A 50 3.79 -23.14 11.39
CA ARG A 50 4.31 -23.36 10.05
C ARG A 50 4.70 -22.01 9.42
N LEU A 51 5.87 -21.94 8.84
CA LEU A 51 6.40 -20.71 8.23
C LEU A 51 6.17 -20.66 6.71
N ASP A 52 5.64 -21.74 6.14
CA ASP A 52 5.27 -21.78 4.74
C ASP A 52 4.05 -20.90 4.50
N CYS A 53 4.01 -20.28 3.33
CA CYS A 53 2.92 -19.42 2.91
C CYS A 53 2.54 -19.68 1.45
N MET A 54 1.36 -19.27 1.10
CA MET A 54 1.02 -19.01 -0.29
C MET A 54 1.19 -17.53 -0.62
N ALA A 55 1.45 -17.24 -1.89
CA ALA A 55 1.52 -15.88 -2.41
C ALA A 55 0.34 -15.59 -3.35
N ALA A 56 -0.22 -14.39 -3.27
CA ALA A 56 -1.21 -13.85 -4.20
C ALA A 56 -0.65 -12.57 -4.85
N VAL A 57 -0.50 -12.59 -6.17
CA VAL A 57 -0.06 -11.47 -6.98
C VAL A 57 -1.21 -11.01 -7.84
N VAL A 58 -1.54 -9.71 -7.81
CA VAL A 58 -2.65 -9.17 -8.59
C VAL A 58 -2.18 -8.06 -9.49
N GLY A 59 -2.73 -8.01 -10.71
CA GLY A 59 -2.37 -6.98 -11.68
C GLY A 59 -3.41 -6.77 -12.77
N TRP A 60 -3.24 -5.66 -13.48
CA TRP A 60 -4.00 -5.28 -14.64
C TRP A 60 -3.12 -4.52 -15.62
N ARG A 61 -2.97 -5.05 -16.84
CA ARG A 61 -2.23 -4.45 -17.95
C ARG A 61 -0.84 -3.95 -17.55
N GLU A 62 -0.07 -4.84 -16.91
CA GLU A 62 1.29 -4.55 -16.51
C GLU A 62 2.24 -4.71 -17.70
N ASP A 63 3.40 -4.06 -17.64
CA ASP A 63 4.49 -4.28 -18.58
C ASP A 63 4.89 -5.77 -18.59
N PRO A 64 4.88 -6.46 -19.75
CA PRO A 64 5.12 -7.89 -19.83
C PRO A 64 6.46 -8.35 -19.27
N ASP A 65 7.54 -7.59 -19.50
CA ASP A 65 8.86 -7.94 -19.03
C ASP A 65 9.00 -7.73 -17.53
N LEU A 66 8.40 -6.66 -17.01
CA LEU A 66 8.36 -6.39 -15.58
C LEU A 66 7.54 -7.45 -14.85
N PHE A 67 6.36 -7.78 -15.37
CA PHE A 67 5.50 -8.81 -14.80
C PHE A 67 6.17 -10.19 -14.81
N HIS A 68 6.84 -10.55 -15.93
CA HIS A 68 7.61 -11.80 -16.00
C HIS A 68 8.73 -11.85 -14.94
N ARG A 69 9.46 -10.75 -14.74
CA ARG A 69 10.50 -10.67 -13.69
C ARG A 69 9.90 -10.77 -12.29
N ALA A 70 8.78 -10.11 -12.05
CA ALA A 70 8.07 -10.19 -10.78
C ALA A 70 7.64 -11.63 -10.48
N LEU A 71 6.96 -12.32 -11.41
CA LEU A 71 6.54 -13.71 -11.26
C LEU A 71 7.75 -14.64 -11.05
N SER A 72 8.80 -14.49 -11.85
CA SER A 72 10.00 -15.35 -11.77
C SER A 72 10.70 -15.23 -10.41
N SER A 73 10.56 -14.11 -9.70
CA SER A 73 11.16 -13.91 -8.39
C SER A 73 10.59 -14.84 -7.30
N TYR A 74 9.34 -15.30 -7.46
CA TYR A 74 8.69 -16.22 -6.53
C TYR A 74 9.25 -17.62 -6.55
N SER A 75 9.85 -18.06 -7.67
CA SER A 75 10.51 -19.38 -7.74
C SER A 75 11.72 -19.50 -6.81
N LEU A 76 12.31 -18.37 -6.40
CA LEU A 76 13.45 -18.30 -5.49
C LEU A 76 13.03 -17.88 -4.07
N ALA A 77 11.77 -17.54 -3.85
CA ALA A 77 11.26 -17.04 -2.57
C ALA A 77 11.10 -18.18 -1.56
N LYS A 78 11.88 -18.13 -0.47
CA LYS A 78 11.84 -19.14 0.59
C LYS A 78 10.48 -19.13 1.31
N GLY A 79 9.92 -20.33 1.50
CA GLY A 79 8.64 -20.51 2.18
C GLY A 79 7.40 -20.31 1.29
N CYS A 80 7.54 -19.94 0.02
CA CYS A 80 6.43 -19.88 -0.92
C CYS A 80 6.12 -21.28 -1.46
N VAL A 81 5.01 -21.88 -1.04
CA VAL A 81 4.61 -23.23 -1.49
C VAL A 81 3.58 -23.20 -2.60
N PHE A 82 2.90 -22.09 -2.81
CA PHE A 82 1.90 -21.92 -3.85
C PHE A 82 1.82 -20.46 -4.29
N LEU A 83 1.68 -20.22 -5.59
CA LEU A 83 1.50 -18.88 -6.17
C LEU A 83 0.15 -18.79 -6.85
N LEU A 84 -0.69 -17.85 -6.41
CA LEU A 84 -1.93 -17.45 -7.04
C LEU A 84 -1.72 -16.12 -7.77
N VAL A 85 -2.05 -16.07 -9.04
CA VAL A 85 -1.97 -14.85 -9.84
C VAL A 85 -3.37 -14.42 -10.23
N GLY A 86 -3.76 -13.20 -9.89
CA GLY A 86 -5.04 -12.61 -10.26
C GLY A 86 -4.88 -11.59 -11.40
N VAL A 87 -5.49 -11.85 -12.54
CA VAL A 87 -5.54 -10.95 -13.70
C VAL A 87 -6.92 -10.28 -13.75
N ASP A 88 -6.93 -8.95 -13.63
CA ASP A 88 -8.14 -8.14 -13.60
C ASP A 88 -8.49 -7.60 -15.00
N GLY A 89 -9.17 -8.40 -15.78
CA GLY A 89 -9.60 -8.12 -17.15
C GLY A 89 -9.71 -9.40 -17.97
N ASP A 90 -10.70 -9.45 -18.84
CA ASP A 90 -11.02 -10.59 -19.71
C ASP A 90 -11.06 -10.21 -21.20
N GLY A 91 -10.64 -8.98 -21.53
CA GLY A 91 -10.51 -8.51 -22.90
C GLY A 91 -9.25 -9.04 -23.60
N PRO A 92 -9.18 -8.91 -24.95
CA PRO A 92 -8.03 -9.36 -25.73
C PRO A 92 -6.69 -8.75 -25.28
N GLU A 93 -6.71 -7.52 -24.77
CA GLU A 93 -5.53 -6.80 -24.26
C GLU A 93 -5.06 -7.34 -22.89
N ASP A 94 -5.97 -7.98 -22.14
CA ASP A 94 -5.68 -8.54 -20.82
C ASP A 94 -5.08 -9.95 -20.92
N GLU A 95 -5.23 -10.59 -22.09
CA GLU A 95 -4.70 -11.92 -22.39
C GLU A 95 -3.16 -11.98 -22.34
N GLU A 96 -2.49 -10.86 -22.58
CA GLU A 96 -1.05 -10.78 -22.53
C GLU A 96 -0.50 -11.15 -21.15
N MET A 97 -1.17 -10.70 -20.06
CA MET A 97 -0.75 -11.08 -18.70
C MET A 97 -0.91 -12.59 -18.45
N VAL A 98 -1.97 -13.21 -18.97
CA VAL A 98 -2.15 -14.67 -18.88
C VAL A 98 -1.05 -15.39 -19.67
N ASN A 99 -0.69 -14.89 -20.84
CA ASN A 99 0.39 -15.46 -21.65
C ASN A 99 1.75 -15.35 -20.96
N VAL A 100 2.02 -14.22 -20.30
CA VAL A 100 3.24 -14.04 -19.48
C VAL A 100 3.27 -15.04 -18.32
N PHE A 101 2.14 -15.26 -17.63
CA PHE A 101 2.04 -16.27 -16.58
C PHE A 101 2.35 -17.68 -17.12
N ASN A 102 1.70 -18.09 -18.22
CA ASN A 102 1.93 -19.39 -18.85
C ASN A 102 3.38 -19.58 -19.34
N LYS A 103 4.03 -18.50 -19.77
CA LYS A 103 5.44 -18.50 -20.15
C LYS A 103 6.36 -18.65 -18.94
N ALA A 104 6.04 -17.98 -17.83
CA ALA A 104 6.82 -18.07 -16.60
C ALA A 104 6.69 -19.45 -15.93
N TYR A 105 5.51 -20.07 -16.03
CA TYR A 105 5.20 -21.36 -15.40
C TYR A 105 4.57 -22.35 -16.39
N PRO A 106 5.38 -22.93 -17.32
CA PRO A 106 4.88 -23.83 -18.36
C PRO A 106 4.44 -25.19 -17.84
N ASN A 107 4.86 -25.56 -16.62
CA ASN A 107 4.57 -26.84 -15.98
C ASN A 107 3.99 -26.62 -14.59
N HIS A 108 3.16 -27.57 -14.14
CA HIS A 108 2.55 -27.55 -12.79
C HIS A 108 1.72 -26.29 -12.48
N SER A 109 1.15 -25.68 -13.51
CA SER A 109 0.30 -24.50 -13.43
C SER A 109 -1.03 -24.74 -14.13
N ALA A 110 -2.03 -23.92 -13.75
CA ALA A 110 -3.32 -23.90 -14.41
C ALA A 110 -3.84 -22.45 -14.53
N THR A 111 -4.77 -22.24 -15.47
CA THR A 111 -5.48 -20.97 -15.61
C THR A 111 -6.98 -21.24 -15.53
N ILE A 112 -7.68 -20.50 -14.68
CA ILE A 112 -9.14 -20.50 -14.56
C ILE A 112 -9.65 -19.12 -14.99
N ARG A 113 -10.59 -19.12 -15.92
CA ARG A 113 -11.38 -17.93 -16.27
C ARG A 113 -12.70 -18.00 -15.52
N LEU A 114 -12.97 -16.95 -14.74
CA LEU A 114 -14.17 -16.86 -13.94
C LEU A 114 -15.30 -16.26 -14.77
N ASP A 115 -16.44 -16.96 -14.83
CA ASP A 115 -17.64 -16.45 -15.49
C ASP A 115 -18.18 -15.19 -14.81
N GLU A 116 -18.03 -15.13 -13.47
CA GLU A 116 -18.46 -14.00 -12.66
C GLU A 116 -17.41 -13.68 -11.56
N PRO A 117 -17.01 -12.41 -11.38
CA PRO A 117 -16.14 -12.00 -10.30
C PRO A 117 -16.78 -12.25 -8.92
N LEU A 118 -16.03 -12.81 -7.97
CA LEU A 118 -16.57 -13.07 -6.63
C LEU A 118 -17.01 -11.79 -5.88
N GLY A 119 -16.46 -10.66 -6.26
CA GLY A 119 -16.90 -9.37 -5.75
C GLY A 119 -18.36 -9.06 -6.08
N GLU A 120 -18.82 -9.34 -7.30
CA GLU A 120 -20.22 -9.16 -7.71
C GLU A 120 -21.14 -10.16 -7.02
N VAL A 121 -20.68 -11.40 -6.87
CA VAL A 121 -21.38 -12.42 -6.08
C VAL A 121 -21.61 -11.93 -4.65
N ALA A 122 -20.57 -11.37 -4.02
CA ALA A 122 -20.68 -10.85 -2.66
C ALA A 122 -21.70 -9.70 -2.56
N GLU A 123 -21.67 -8.75 -3.51
CA GLU A 123 -22.65 -7.64 -3.56
C GLU A 123 -24.08 -8.16 -3.68
N ARG A 124 -24.32 -9.00 -4.67
CA ARG A 124 -25.64 -9.55 -4.94
C ARG A 124 -26.17 -10.38 -3.77
N THR A 125 -25.30 -11.20 -3.16
CA THR A 125 -25.66 -12.03 -2.00
C THR A 125 -25.99 -11.14 -0.79
N ARG A 126 -25.18 -10.12 -0.51
CA ARG A 126 -25.45 -9.17 0.58
C ARG A 126 -26.76 -8.43 0.38
N ALA A 127 -27.01 -7.92 -0.84
CA ALA A 127 -28.26 -7.23 -1.15
C ALA A 127 -29.49 -8.12 -0.93
N LYS A 128 -29.43 -9.39 -1.34
CA LYS A 128 -30.51 -10.36 -1.10
C LYS A 128 -30.75 -10.60 0.39
N LEU A 129 -29.70 -10.84 1.17
CA LEU A 129 -29.82 -11.09 2.61
C LEU A 129 -30.36 -9.88 3.38
N VAL A 130 -29.95 -8.66 3.00
CA VAL A 130 -30.48 -7.43 3.58
C VAL A 130 -31.97 -7.28 3.25
N ALA A 131 -32.38 -7.52 2.01
CA ALA A 131 -33.79 -7.43 1.61
C ALA A 131 -34.68 -8.46 2.33
N MET A 132 -34.20 -9.69 2.52
CA MET A 132 -34.91 -10.74 3.27
C MET A 132 -35.12 -10.33 4.73
N ASN A 133 -34.06 -9.84 5.41
CA ASN A 133 -34.16 -9.40 6.80
C ASN A 133 -35.11 -8.20 6.98
N GLN A 134 -35.19 -7.30 5.98
CA GLN A 134 -36.14 -6.19 6.00
C GLN A 134 -37.59 -6.65 5.86
N GLN A 135 -37.84 -7.72 5.08
CA GLN A 135 -39.19 -8.29 4.94
C GLN A 135 -39.67 -8.99 6.22
N ASP A 136 -38.74 -9.59 6.96
CA ASP A 136 -39.04 -10.33 8.19
C ASP A 136 -39.08 -9.42 9.45
N ASP A 137 -38.96 -8.10 9.30
CA ASP A 137 -38.92 -7.09 10.38
C ASP A 137 -37.87 -7.40 11.48
N GLN A 138 -36.80 -8.10 11.11
CA GLN A 138 -35.73 -8.50 12.01
C GLN A 138 -34.62 -7.43 12.07
N PRO A 139 -34.02 -7.19 13.23
CA PRO A 139 -32.88 -6.26 13.32
C PRO A 139 -31.72 -6.78 12.50
N ILE A 140 -31.21 -5.94 11.61
CA ILE A 140 -30.12 -6.28 10.69
C ILE A 140 -28.83 -6.46 11.51
N ASN A 141 -28.34 -7.70 11.62
CA ASN A 141 -27.01 -7.99 12.14
C ASN A 141 -26.01 -8.03 10.98
N GLU A 142 -25.37 -6.89 10.70
CA GLU A 142 -24.41 -6.76 9.60
C GLU A 142 -23.27 -7.78 9.69
N SER A 143 -22.76 -8.09 10.88
CA SER A 143 -21.68 -9.07 11.06
C SER A 143 -22.12 -10.49 10.67
N GLN A 144 -23.38 -10.85 10.93
CA GLN A 144 -23.92 -12.14 10.53
C GLN A 144 -24.14 -12.22 9.02
N ILE A 145 -24.64 -11.13 8.42
CA ILE A 145 -24.78 -11.04 6.95
C ILE A 145 -23.42 -11.17 6.28
N ASP A 146 -22.42 -10.41 6.73
CA ASP A 146 -21.07 -10.46 6.17
C ASP A 146 -20.46 -11.87 6.29
N LYS A 147 -20.72 -12.58 7.41
CA LYS A 147 -20.32 -13.99 7.59
C LYS A 147 -20.98 -14.91 6.55
N MET A 148 -22.29 -14.79 6.35
CA MET A 148 -23.02 -15.60 5.37
C MET A 148 -22.56 -15.33 3.94
N VAL A 149 -22.30 -14.05 3.58
CA VAL A 149 -21.75 -13.68 2.29
C VAL A 149 -20.39 -14.31 2.08
N MET A 150 -19.51 -14.23 3.09
CA MET A 150 -18.17 -14.82 3.02
C MET A 150 -18.22 -16.34 2.83
N GLN A 151 -19.05 -17.02 3.60
CA GLN A 151 -19.25 -18.48 3.48
C GLN A 151 -19.74 -18.87 2.08
N HIS A 152 -20.67 -18.09 1.51
CA HIS A 152 -21.15 -18.32 0.15
C HIS A 152 -20.04 -18.16 -0.89
N CYS A 153 -19.22 -17.10 -0.80
CA CYS A 153 -18.10 -16.88 -1.71
C CYS A 153 -17.03 -17.99 -1.61
N VAL A 154 -16.70 -18.43 -0.38
CA VAL A 154 -15.75 -19.53 -0.14
C VAL A 154 -16.29 -20.85 -0.71
N GLN A 155 -17.56 -21.14 -0.49
CA GLN A 155 -18.18 -22.36 -1.04
C GLN A 155 -18.20 -22.36 -2.58
N LEU A 156 -18.46 -21.19 -3.19
CA LEU A 156 -18.41 -21.05 -4.64
C LEU A 156 -16.97 -21.24 -5.17
N ALA A 157 -15.97 -20.62 -4.54
CA ALA A 157 -14.57 -20.80 -4.92
C ALA A 157 -14.15 -22.29 -4.82
N LYS A 158 -14.58 -22.99 -3.77
CA LYS A 158 -14.35 -24.42 -3.62
C LYS A 158 -14.99 -25.22 -4.76
N THR A 159 -16.25 -24.93 -5.07
CA THR A 159 -16.97 -25.58 -6.17
C THR A 159 -16.27 -25.39 -7.51
N ILE A 160 -15.76 -24.15 -7.79
CA ILE A 160 -15.00 -23.86 -9.02
C ILE A 160 -13.73 -24.71 -9.09
N LEU A 161 -12.95 -24.77 -8.01
CA LEU A 161 -11.73 -25.60 -7.96
C LEU A 161 -12.04 -27.09 -8.17
N ASP A 162 -13.09 -27.59 -7.54
CA ASP A 162 -13.53 -28.99 -7.67
C ASP A 162 -13.97 -29.32 -9.11
N GLN A 163 -14.67 -28.38 -9.79
CA GLN A 163 -15.09 -28.53 -11.19
C GLN A 163 -13.89 -28.65 -12.14
N HIS A 164 -12.82 -27.91 -11.87
CA HIS A 164 -11.59 -27.97 -12.67
C HIS A 164 -10.71 -29.18 -12.32
N ARG A 165 -11.07 -29.97 -11.31
CA ARG A 165 -10.36 -31.19 -10.85
C ARG A 165 -8.86 -30.97 -10.65
N LEU A 166 -8.46 -29.81 -10.13
CA LEU A 166 -7.07 -29.46 -9.93
C LEU A 166 -6.49 -30.19 -8.71
N ALA A 167 -5.38 -30.90 -8.91
CA ALA A 167 -4.60 -31.43 -7.81
C ALA A 167 -3.70 -30.32 -7.25
N ILE A 168 -4.11 -29.72 -6.12
CA ILE A 168 -3.43 -28.58 -5.52
C ILE A 168 -2.38 -29.08 -4.52
N GLY A 169 -1.12 -28.79 -4.78
CA GLY A 169 0.00 -29.16 -3.91
C GLY A 169 0.27 -30.67 -3.83
N GLY A 170 1.21 -31.06 -2.97
CA GLY A 170 1.60 -32.44 -2.79
C GLY A 170 2.65 -32.93 -3.79
N ASN A 171 3.00 -34.24 -3.72
CA ASN A 171 4.06 -34.84 -4.52
C ASN A 171 3.53 -35.57 -5.78
N SER A 172 2.27 -35.36 -6.17
CA SER A 172 1.71 -35.93 -7.38
C SER A 172 2.37 -35.28 -8.61
N ARG A 173 2.57 -36.07 -9.68
CA ARG A 173 3.07 -35.54 -10.95
C ARG A 173 2.13 -34.52 -11.61
N ASP A 174 0.84 -34.62 -11.29
CA ASP A 174 -0.20 -33.74 -11.83
C ASP A 174 -0.53 -32.58 -10.88
N ALA A 175 0.21 -32.46 -9.77
CA ALA A 175 -0.02 -31.39 -8.80
C ALA A 175 0.41 -30.04 -9.36
N ILE A 176 -0.46 -29.04 -9.21
CA ILE A 176 -0.16 -27.65 -9.54
C ILE A 176 0.37 -26.92 -8.32
N HIS A 177 1.31 -26.01 -8.57
CA HIS A 177 1.89 -25.11 -7.58
C HIS A 177 1.63 -23.64 -7.92
N GLN A 178 1.12 -23.37 -9.11
CA GLN A 178 0.76 -22.04 -9.58
C GLN A 178 -0.63 -22.07 -10.22
N LEU A 179 -1.44 -21.05 -9.92
CA LEU A 179 -2.77 -20.87 -10.48
C LEU A 179 -2.97 -19.43 -10.92
N CYS A 180 -3.40 -19.24 -12.17
CA CYS A 180 -3.86 -17.95 -12.67
C CYS A 180 -5.38 -17.89 -12.62
N LEU A 181 -5.92 -16.84 -12.02
CA LEU A 181 -7.34 -16.50 -12.07
C LEU A 181 -7.52 -15.28 -12.96
N GLN A 182 -8.32 -15.40 -14.00
CA GLN A 182 -8.72 -14.28 -14.84
C GLN A 182 -10.20 -13.98 -14.62
N GLN A 183 -10.53 -12.70 -14.44
CA GLN A 183 -11.92 -12.25 -14.28
C GLN A 183 -12.16 -10.98 -15.07
N ARG A 184 -13.45 -10.64 -15.30
CA ARG A 184 -13.82 -9.34 -15.83
C ARG A 184 -13.30 -8.21 -14.94
N HIS A 185 -12.91 -7.07 -15.54
CA HIS A 185 -12.32 -5.94 -14.84
C HIS A 185 -13.21 -5.39 -13.72
N MET A 186 -12.70 -5.41 -12.50
CA MET A 186 -13.36 -4.98 -11.27
C MET A 186 -12.46 -4.07 -10.41
N HIS A 187 -11.42 -3.51 -10.99
CA HIS A 187 -10.34 -2.79 -10.32
C HIS A 187 -9.54 -3.67 -9.32
N LYS A 188 -8.39 -3.16 -8.89
CA LYS A 188 -7.46 -3.89 -7.99
C LYS A 188 -8.16 -4.51 -6.77
N LYS A 189 -9.08 -3.76 -6.12
CA LYS A 189 -9.80 -4.24 -4.94
C LYS A 189 -10.70 -5.46 -5.25
N GLY A 190 -11.27 -5.52 -6.47
CA GLY A 190 -12.09 -6.65 -6.91
C GLY A 190 -11.30 -7.92 -7.12
N ILE A 191 -10.19 -7.84 -7.87
CA ILE A 191 -9.33 -9.01 -8.09
C ILE A 191 -8.61 -9.46 -6.80
N MET A 192 -8.23 -8.52 -5.91
CA MET A 192 -7.72 -8.87 -4.59
C MET A 192 -8.75 -9.65 -3.77
N PHE A 193 -10.03 -9.21 -3.75
CA PHE A 193 -11.10 -9.92 -3.05
C PHE A 193 -11.24 -11.35 -3.57
N THR A 194 -11.35 -11.52 -4.87
CA THR A 194 -11.42 -12.84 -5.52
C THR A 194 -10.20 -13.70 -5.15
N SER A 195 -8.99 -13.16 -5.30
CA SER A 195 -7.75 -13.86 -5.00
C SER A 195 -7.66 -14.26 -3.52
N PHE A 196 -8.09 -13.41 -2.60
CA PHE A 196 -8.07 -13.73 -1.16
C PHE A 196 -9.08 -14.81 -0.80
N VAL A 197 -10.27 -14.82 -1.42
CA VAL A 197 -11.26 -15.88 -1.21
C VAL A 197 -10.73 -17.22 -1.71
N PHE A 198 -10.16 -17.28 -2.91
CA PHE A 198 -9.50 -18.50 -3.41
C PHE A 198 -8.32 -18.91 -2.53
N SER A 199 -7.56 -17.94 -2.04
CA SER A 199 -6.44 -18.20 -1.12
C SER A 199 -6.88 -18.88 0.17
N LEU A 200 -8.04 -18.54 0.72
CA LEU A 200 -8.58 -19.22 1.91
C LEU A 200 -8.84 -20.71 1.63
N VAL A 201 -9.39 -21.05 0.47
CA VAL A 201 -9.68 -22.44 0.08
C VAL A 201 -8.39 -23.21 -0.19
N ILE A 202 -7.48 -22.63 -0.97
CA ILE A 202 -6.21 -23.28 -1.32
C ILE A 202 -5.34 -23.48 -0.07
N ALA A 203 -5.29 -22.49 0.80
CA ALA A 203 -4.53 -22.57 2.05
C ALA A 203 -5.06 -23.65 3.00
N ASP A 204 -6.39 -23.88 3.05
CA ASP A 204 -6.97 -24.98 3.82
C ASP A 204 -6.52 -26.35 3.26
N ILE A 205 -6.48 -26.51 1.94
CA ILE A 205 -5.96 -27.72 1.28
C ILE A 205 -4.48 -27.93 1.60
N LEU A 206 -3.68 -26.89 1.56
CA LEU A 206 -2.22 -26.94 1.78
C LEU A 206 -1.82 -26.97 3.26
N GLY A 207 -2.73 -26.61 4.17
CA GLY A 207 -2.47 -26.47 5.60
C GLY A 207 -1.50 -25.34 5.93
N VAL A 208 -1.51 -24.21 5.18
CA VAL A 208 -0.70 -23.02 5.43
C VAL A 208 -1.48 -21.95 6.19
N GLU A 209 -0.77 -21.18 7.04
CA GLU A 209 -1.39 -20.15 7.89
C GLU A 209 -1.24 -18.73 7.36
N PHE A 210 -0.36 -18.51 6.40
CA PHE A 210 0.01 -17.17 5.95
C PHE A 210 -0.21 -16.99 4.45
N LEU A 211 -0.68 -15.78 4.10
CA LEU A 211 -0.83 -15.30 2.74
C LEU A 211 0.09 -14.09 2.54
N TRP A 212 1.01 -14.19 1.59
CA TRP A 212 1.72 -13.03 1.05
C TRP A 212 0.88 -12.40 -0.06
N SER A 213 0.66 -11.09 -0.01
CA SER A 213 -0.02 -10.32 -1.06
C SER A 213 0.92 -9.31 -1.67
N SER A 214 0.90 -9.21 -3.00
CA SER A 214 1.83 -8.37 -3.76
C SER A 214 1.19 -7.81 -5.04
N ASP A 215 1.78 -6.73 -5.54
CA ASP A 215 1.44 -6.12 -6.82
C ASP A 215 2.21 -6.80 -7.96
N SER A 216 1.70 -6.68 -9.20
CA SER A 216 2.26 -7.29 -10.41
C SER A 216 3.65 -6.75 -10.80
N ASP A 217 4.05 -5.59 -10.27
CA ASP A 217 5.34 -4.93 -10.51
C ASP A 217 6.40 -5.22 -9.43
N THR A 218 6.06 -6.06 -8.45
CA THR A 218 6.90 -6.27 -7.27
C THR A 218 7.81 -7.48 -7.43
N ILE A 219 9.10 -7.25 -7.26
CA ILE A 219 10.12 -8.30 -7.23
C ILE A 219 10.42 -8.63 -5.77
N VAL A 220 10.24 -9.88 -5.39
CA VAL A 220 10.58 -10.37 -4.04
C VAL A 220 12.01 -10.89 -4.00
N PHE A 221 12.70 -10.61 -2.89
CA PHE A 221 14.01 -11.21 -2.64
C PHE A 221 13.84 -12.59 -1.98
N PRO A 222 14.85 -13.47 -2.05
CA PRO A 222 14.73 -14.83 -1.54
C PRO A 222 14.22 -14.96 -0.10
N ASP A 223 14.54 -14.00 0.75
CA ASP A 223 14.16 -14.01 2.17
C ASP A 223 12.97 -13.08 2.49
N SER A 224 12.36 -12.40 1.50
CA SER A 224 11.30 -11.40 1.74
C SER A 224 10.10 -12.00 2.47
N LEU A 225 9.58 -13.12 1.99
CA LEU A 225 8.40 -13.78 2.55
C LEU A 225 8.71 -14.37 3.93
N SER A 226 9.68 -15.27 4.00
CA SER A 226 10.01 -16.00 5.22
C SER A 226 10.36 -15.06 6.37
N ARG A 227 11.23 -14.07 6.19
CA ARG A 227 11.61 -13.14 7.25
C ARG A 227 10.50 -12.19 7.67
N THR A 228 9.55 -11.86 6.79
CA THR A 228 8.37 -11.09 7.18
C THR A 228 7.45 -11.93 8.05
N ILE A 229 7.24 -13.21 7.69
CA ILE A 229 6.45 -14.17 8.46
C ILE A 229 7.07 -14.41 9.83
N ASP A 230 8.40 -14.57 9.92
CA ASP A 230 9.13 -14.75 11.20
C ASP A 230 8.84 -13.61 12.19
N SER A 231 8.49 -12.42 11.70
CA SER A 231 8.16 -11.28 12.54
C SER A 231 6.78 -11.36 13.21
N ILE A 232 5.91 -12.28 12.76
CA ILE A 232 4.52 -12.40 13.25
C ILE A 232 4.14 -13.81 13.72
N ALA A 233 4.84 -14.84 13.26
CA ALA A 233 4.44 -16.22 13.46
C ALA A 233 4.34 -16.61 14.95
N ALA A 234 5.25 -16.11 15.79
CA ALA A 234 5.28 -16.40 17.22
C ALA A 234 4.21 -15.68 18.06
N ASP A 235 3.43 -14.78 17.47
CA ASP A 235 2.40 -13.99 18.16
C ASP A 235 1.05 -14.15 17.49
N ALA A 236 0.15 -14.89 18.12
CA ALA A 236 -1.17 -15.21 17.61
C ALA A 236 -2.07 -13.98 17.42
N ASN A 237 -1.77 -12.87 18.12
CA ASN A 237 -2.57 -11.65 18.04
C ASN A 237 -2.17 -10.75 16.86
N ILE A 238 -1.13 -11.11 16.12
CA ILE A 238 -0.70 -10.36 14.94
C ILE A 238 -1.40 -10.91 13.70
N GLY A 239 -2.27 -10.09 13.11
CA GLY A 239 -3.03 -10.45 11.90
C GLY A 239 -2.32 -10.08 10.60
N GLY A 240 -1.30 -9.23 10.64
CA GLY A 240 -0.60 -8.85 9.44
C GLY A 240 0.75 -8.17 9.65
N ALA A 241 1.58 -8.20 8.60
CA ALA A 241 2.85 -7.51 8.54
C ALA A 241 3.09 -6.95 7.13
N SER A 242 3.90 -5.91 7.02
CA SER A 242 4.48 -5.50 5.74
C SER A 242 5.99 -5.39 5.85
N SER A 243 6.71 -5.54 4.74
CA SER A 243 8.15 -5.34 4.69
C SER A 243 8.52 -3.96 4.15
N GLY A 244 9.80 -3.61 4.24
CA GLY A 244 10.37 -2.44 3.59
C GLY A 244 10.35 -2.57 2.07
N LEU A 245 10.36 -1.43 1.40
CA LEU A 245 10.37 -1.35 -0.05
C LEU A 245 11.58 -0.58 -0.54
N VAL A 246 12.20 -1.09 -1.60
CA VAL A 246 13.19 -0.39 -2.41
C VAL A 246 12.64 -0.18 -3.81
N VAL A 247 13.18 0.80 -4.53
CA VAL A 247 12.74 1.13 -5.88
C VAL A 247 13.72 0.53 -6.89
N HIS A 248 13.27 -0.46 -7.69
CA HIS A 248 14.15 -1.13 -8.65
C HIS A 248 14.46 -0.26 -9.88
N ASN A 249 13.54 0.62 -10.27
CA ASN A 249 13.73 1.57 -11.38
C ASN A 249 14.34 2.93 -10.95
N ALA A 250 14.96 3.01 -9.78
CA ALA A 250 15.50 4.26 -9.23
C ALA A 250 16.51 4.98 -10.14
N ALA A 251 17.17 4.27 -11.05
CA ALA A 251 18.17 4.83 -11.96
C ALA A 251 17.60 5.40 -13.27
N GLU A 252 16.34 5.16 -13.60
CA GLU A 252 15.76 5.49 -14.91
C GLU A 252 15.66 6.99 -15.17
N THR A 253 15.12 7.75 -14.21
CA THR A 253 14.95 9.20 -14.35
C THR A 253 15.39 9.94 -13.08
N VAL A 254 15.46 11.27 -13.17
CA VAL A 254 15.70 12.12 -11.99
C VAL A 254 14.52 12.00 -11.01
N VAL A 255 13.30 11.88 -11.51
CA VAL A 255 12.09 11.72 -10.68
C VAL A 255 12.15 10.42 -9.89
N THR A 256 12.49 9.29 -10.53
CA THR A 256 12.60 8.00 -9.83
C THR A 256 13.69 8.00 -8.77
N ARG A 257 14.83 8.66 -9.04
CA ARG A 257 15.92 8.82 -8.04
C ARG A 257 15.49 9.64 -6.82
N LEU A 258 14.77 10.73 -7.05
CA LEU A 258 14.24 11.57 -5.97
C LEU A 258 13.14 10.85 -5.21
N ALA A 259 12.22 10.17 -5.91
CA ALA A 259 11.13 9.42 -5.33
C ALA A 259 11.62 8.23 -4.48
N SER A 260 12.71 7.58 -4.83
CA SER A 260 13.26 6.44 -4.07
C SER A 260 13.56 6.79 -2.61
N THR A 261 13.89 8.04 -2.31
CA THR A 261 14.15 8.48 -0.93
C THR A 261 12.88 8.56 -0.07
N ILE A 262 11.69 8.64 -0.69
CA ILE A 262 10.39 8.69 -0.01
C ILE A 262 10.09 7.35 0.63
N TYR A 263 10.41 6.26 -0.05
CA TYR A 263 10.17 4.91 0.45
C TYR A 263 10.87 4.68 1.78
N TRP A 264 12.05 5.27 1.96
CA TRP A 264 12.72 5.25 3.25
C TRP A 264 12.09 6.24 4.25
N GLY A 265 11.86 7.49 3.89
CA GLY A 265 11.32 8.52 4.78
C GLY A 265 9.89 8.25 5.23
N GLU A 266 9.00 7.99 4.28
CA GLU A 266 7.58 7.75 4.57
C GLU A 266 7.33 6.32 5.05
N LEU A 267 7.78 5.32 4.31
CA LEU A 267 7.46 3.94 4.64
C LEU A 267 8.29 3.44 5.81
N TYR A 268 9.59 3.60 5.78
CA TYR A 268 10.47 3.08 6.82
C TYR A 268 10.28 3.82 8.16
N LEU A 269 10.42 5.15 8.17
CA LEU A 269 10.35 5.93 9.41
C LEU A 269 8.92 6.01 9.95
N THR A 270 7.95 6.37 9.12
CA THR A 270 6.58 6.61 9.58
C THR A 270 5.91 5.32 10.02
N ARG A 271 6.02 4.24 9.24
CA ARG A 271 5.45 2.94 9.60
C ARG A 271 6.13 2.30 10.79
N SER A 272 7.46 2.39 10.89
CA SER A 272 8.19 1.87 12.05
C SER A 272 7.73 2.52 13.36
N THR A 273 7.35 3.80 13.34
CA THR A 273 6.93 4.49 14.58
C THR A 273 5.66 3.91 15.18
N THR A 274 4.66 3.61 14.37
CA THR A 274 3.38 3.03 14.81
C THR A 274 3.48 1.51 14.99
N ALA A 275 4.31 0.84 14.18
CA ALA A 275 4.53 -0.60 14.27
C ALA A 275 5.29 -1.03 15.55
N ALA A 276 5.99 -0.11 16.22
CA ALA A 276 6.62 -0.38 17.51
C ALA A 276 5.64 -0.92 18.56
N THR A 277 4.36 -0.58 18.44
CA THR A 277 3.25 -1.05 19.28
C THR A 277 2.32 -2.02 18.54
N ALA A 278 2.76 -2.63 17.44
CA ALA A 278 1.94 -3.48 16.58
C ALA A 278 0.67 -2.78 16.02
N THR A 279 0.75 -1.48 15.76
CA THR A 279 -0.35 -0.67 15.23
C THR A 279 0.05 0.08 13.96
N SER A 280 0.79 -0.57 13.06
CA SER A 280 1.04 0.00 11.72
C SER A 280 -0.29 0.25 11.02
N ASP A 281 -0.51 1.48 10.54
CA ASP A 281 -1.80 1.91 10.00
C ASP A 281 -1.96 1.67 8.49
N CYS A 282 -0.96 1.06 7.87
CA CYS A 282 -1.00 0.68 6.47
C CYS A 282 -0.01 -0.44 6.18
N GLN A 283 -0.50 -1.54 5.61
CA GLN A 283 0.33 -2.55 4.97
C GLN A 283 0.47 -2.19 3.50
N SER A 284 1.71 -2.24 2.98
CA SER A 284 1.96 -1.89 1.57
C SER A 284 1.34 -2.90 0.63
N GLY A 285 0.63 -2.46 -0.40
CA GLY A 285 0.17 -3.33 -1.50
C GLY A 285 1.29 -4.26 -2.02
N PRO A 286 2.50 -3.74 -2.33
CA PRO A 286 3.58 -4.56 -2.86
C PRO A 286 4.13 -5.65 -1.93
N SER A 287 3.99 -5.53 -0.61
CA SER A 287 4.70 -6.45 0.31
C SER A 287 3.97 -6.62 1.64
N SER A 288 2.90 -7.38 1.63
CA SER A 288 2.08 -7.63 2.82
C SER A 288 1.92 -9.10 3.10
N VAL A 289 2.01 -9.47 4.37
CA VAL A 289 1.65 -10.80 4.87
C VAL A 289 0.39 -10.67 5.71
N PHE A 290 -0.53 -11.57 5.53
CA PHE A 290 -1.75 -11.71 6.33
C PHE A 290 -1.79 -13.08 6.98
N ARG A 291 -2.22 -13.12 8.24
CA ARG A 291 -2.64 -14.37 8.86
C ARG A 291 -4.02 -14.71 8.30
N LEU A 292 -4.16 -15.86 7.69
CA LEU A 292 -5.38 -16.27 7.00
C LEU A 292 -6.62 -16.29 7.90
N SER A 293 -6.47 -16.65 9.18
CA SER A 293 -7.59 -16.61 10.16
C SER A 293 -8.15 -15.21 10.42
N ALA A 294 -7.41 -14.16 10.11
CA ALA A 294 -7.86 -12.78 10.28
C ALA A 294 -8.72 -12.27 9.10
N LEU A 295 -8.57 -12.86 7.92
CA LEU A 295 -9.17 -12.37 6.68
C LEU A 295 -10.70 -12.53 6.59
N PRO A 296 -11.30 -13.71 6.89
CA PRO A 296 -12.74 -13.92 6.68
C PRO A 296 -13.63 -12.87 7.34
N GLN A 297 -13.22 -12.37 8.52
CA GLN A 297 -14.00 -11.39 9.30
C GLN A 297 -13.96 -9.97 8.73
N ILE A 298 -13.05 -9.69 7.81
CA ILE A 298 -12.80 -8.33 7.34
C ILE A 298 -12.99 -8.16 5.83
N LEU A 299 -12.92 -9.23 5.04
CA LEU A 299 -12.92 -9.12 3.57
C LEU A 299 -14.21 -8.53 3.00
N VAL A 300 -15.38 -8.98 3.46
CA VAL A 300 -16.66 -8.46 2.95
C VAL A 300 -16.85 -6.98 3.27
N PRO A 301 -16.76 -6.52 4.54
CA PRO A 301 -16.90 -5.10 4.83
C PRO A 301 -15.74 -4.24 4.30
N TRP A 302 -14.58 -4.84 4.03
CA TRP A 302 -13.49 -4.17 3.33
C TRP A 302 -13.85 -3.94 1.86
N TYR A 303 -14.29 -4.99 1.19
CA TYR A 303 -14.60 -4.93 -0.25
C TYR A 303 -15.78 -4.00 -0.52
N LEU A 304 -16.83 -4.08 0.28
CA LEU A 304 -18.08 -3.32 0.09
C LEU A 304 -18.07 -1.91 0.70
N GLN A 305 -16.91 -1.34 1.01
CA GLN A 305 -16.82 0.01 1.54
C GLN A 305 -17.42 1.05 0.60
N VAL A 306 -18.35 1.84 1.13
CA VAL A 306 -18.97 2.98 0.45
C VAL A 306 -18.61 4.26 1.21
N VAL A 307 -18.19 5.30 0.49
CA VAL A 307 -17.85 6.62 1.00
C VAL A 307 -18.64 7.66 0.23
N MET A 308 -19.45 8.46 0.92
CA MET A 308 -20.30 9.49 0.31
C MET A 308 -21.12 8.97 -0.90
N GLY A 309 -21.67 7.77 -0.78
CA GLY A 309 -22.49 7.14 -1.83
C GLY A 309 -21.71 6.48 -2.96
N LYS A 310 -20.37 6.58 -2.99
CA LYS A 310 -19.52 5.95 -4.00
C LYS A 310 -18.76 4.75 -3.42
N ARG A 311 -18.61 3.70 -4.23
CA ARG A 311 -17.74 2.59 -3.88
C ARG A 311 -16.30 3.03 -3.85
N MET A 312 -15.58 2.70 -2.77
CA MET A 312 -14.21 3.13 -2.59
C MET A 312 -13.23 2.05 -3.06
N ILE A 313 -12.40 2.42 -4.05
CA ILE A 313 -11.45 1.51 -4.69
C ILE A 313 -9.98 1.88 -4.43
N ILE A 314 -9.69 3.13 -4.06
CA ILE A 314 -8.32 3.68 -4.04
C ILE A 314 -7.54 3.46 -2.74
N ASN A 315 -8.15 2.86 -1.72
CA ASN A 315 -7.58 2.72 -0.37
C ASN A 315 -7.50 1.24 0.09
N GLU A 316 -7.32 0.33 -0.83
CA GLU A 316 -7.42 -1.11 -0.61
C GLU A 316 -6.51 -1.61 0.52
N ASP A 317 -5.25 -1.22 0.52
CA ASP A 317 -4.23 -1.61 1.48
C ASP A 317 -4.46 -0.98 2.86
N ARG A 318 -4.73 0.31 2.89
CA ARG A 318 -4.98 1.04 4.13
C ARG A 318 -6.29 0.60 4.79
N HIS A 319 -7.37 0.47 4.01
CA HIS A 319 -8.66 0.04 4.55
C HIS A 319 -8.62 -1.39 5.11
N LEU A 320 -7.91 -2.30 4.44
CA LEU A 320 -7.73 -3.66 4.94
C LEU A 320 -7.00 -3.66 6.29
N THR A 321 -5.95 -2.84 6.41
CA THR A 321 -5.23 -2.64 7.67
C THR A 321 -6.12 -2.04 8.76
N THR A 322 -6.92 -1.02 8.42
CA THR A 322 -7.91 -0.42 9.33
C THR A 322 -8.88 -1.47 9.87
N ARG A 323 -9.37 -2.37 9.01
CA ARG A 323 -10.28 -3.45 9.40
C ARG A 323 -9.62 -4.45 10.35
N LEU A 324 -8.35 -4.81 10.11
CA LEU A 324 -7.58 -5.66 11.04
C LEU A 324 -7.50 -5.02 12.42
N LEU A 325 -7.05 -3.76 12.50
CA LEU A 325 -6.91 -3.03 13.76
C LEU A 325 -8.25 -2.88 14.51
N LEU A 326 -9.37 -2.62 13.81
CA LEU A 326 -10.71 -2.55 14.39
C LEU A 326 -11.20 -3.86 14.97
N LYS A 327 -10.72 -5.00 14.45
CA LYS A 327 -11.00 -6.34 14.98
C LYS A 327 -10.04 -6.76 16.10
N GLY A 328 -9.12 -5.89 16.49
CA GLY A 328 -8.15 -6.14 17.57
C GLY A 328 -6.87 -6.86 17.14
N TRP A 329 -6.71 -7.13 15.84
CA TRP A 329 -5.47 -7.72 15.33
C TRP A 329 -4.33 -6.70 15.35
N GLY A 330 -3.15 -7.13 15.78
CA GLY A 330 -1.94 -6.36 15.64
C GLY A 330 -1.45 -6.32 14.19
N VAL A 331 -0.83 -5.21 13.79
CA VAL A 331 -0.18 -5.05 12.49
C VAL A 331 1.22 -4.51 12.68
N VAL A 332 2.21 -5.19 12.10
CA VAL A 332 3.63 -4.86 12.29
C VAL A 332 4.31 -4.45 10.98
N TYR A 333 5.51 -3.93 11.10
CA TYR A 333 6.35 -3.55 9.98
C TYR A 333 7.75 -4.14 10.15
N ALA A 334 8.11 -5.09 9.29
CA ALA A 334 9.41 -5.75 9.26
C ALA A 334 10.42 -4.85 8.52
N SER A 335 10.91 -3.83 9.21
CA SER A 335 11.71 -2.75 8.63
C SER A 335 13.08 -3.16 8.08
N ASP A 336 13.57 -4.32 8.45
CA ASP A 336 14.84 -4.90 8.00
C ASP A 336 14.70 -5.92 6.86
N VAL A 337 13.47 -6.15 6.40
CA VAL A 337 13.15 -7.00 5.25
C VAL A 337 12.76 -6.13 4.07
N LEU A 338 13.16 -6.51 2.88
CA LEU A 338 12.94 -5.73 1.67
C LEU A 338 12.20 -6.53 0.60
N ALA A 339 11.40 -5.82 -0.21
CA ALA A 339 10.96 -6.20 -1.55
C ALA A 339 11.19 -5.00 -2.47
N ALA A 340 11.24 -5.23 -3.78
CA ALA A 340 11.48 -4.16 -4.74
C ALA A 340 10.20 -3.87 -5.54
N THR A 341 9.84 -2.60 -5.65
CA THR A 341 8.69 -2.12 -6.44
C THR A 341 9.11 -1.04 -7.41
N ASP A 342 8.21 -0.61 -8.26
CA ASP A 342 8.42 0.45 -9.22
C ASP A 342 7.91 1.80 -8.71
N THR A 343 8.39 2.91 -9.31
CA THR A 343 7.90 4.26 -9.02
C THR A 343 7.72 5.05 -10.32
N PRO A 344 6.75 5.99 -10.37
CA PRO A 344 6.50 6.76 -11.58
C PRO A 344 7.73 7.50 -12.10
N THR A 345 7.94 7.46 -13.41
CA THR A 345 9.10 8.06 -14.09
C THR A 345 8.93 9.55 -14.38
N SER A 346 7.71 10.09 -14.32
CA SER A 346 7.41 11.50 -14.57
C SER A 346 6.80 12.19 -13.35
N MET A 347 6.99 13.50 -13.25
CA MET A 347 6.47 14.33 -12.15
C MET A 347 4.94 14.30 -12.07
N ASN A 348 4.26 14.33 -13.21
CA ASN A 348 2.80 14.27 -13.26
C ASN A 348 2.28 12.95 -12.67
N LYS A 349 2.78 11.81 -13.15
CA LYS A 349 2.38 10.49 -12.65
C LYS A 349 2.70 10.35 -11.16
N TRP A 350 3.85 10.88 -10.72
CA TRP A 350 4.23 10.87 -9.31
C TRP A 350 3.30 11.71 -8.44
N LEU A 351 2.94 12.93 -8.85
CA LEU A 351 1.97 13.76 -8.13
C LEU A 351 0.59 13.11 -8.04
N LYS A 352 0.11 12.47 -9.11
CA LYS A 352 -1.14 11.70 -9.11
C LYS A 352 -1.08 10.54 -8.10
N GLN A 353 0.03 9.82 -8.02
CA GLN A 353 0.25 8.78 -7.02
C GLN A 353 0.18 9.35 -5.59
N GLN A 354 0.85 10.49 -5.33
CA GLN A 354 0.82 11.14 -4.01
C GLN A 354 -0.59 11.63 -3.64
N LEU A 355 -1.35 12.18 -4.58
CA LEU A 355 -2.75 12.56 -4.36
C LEU A 355 -3.62 11.35 -3.99
N ARG A 356 -3.46 10.23 -4.69
CA ARG A 356 -4.18 9.00 -4.38
C ARG A 356 -3.87 8.51 -2.96
N TRP A 357 -2.60 8.48 -2.57
CA TRP A 357 -2.19 8.08 -1.22
C TRP A 357 -2.73 9.01 -0.13
N ALA A 358 -2.71 10.33 -0.39
CA ALA A 358 -3.26 11.31 0.54
C ALA A 358 -4.79 11.18 0.67
N ARG A 359 -5.54 11.02 -0.44
CA ARG A 359 -6.99 10.76 -0.41
C ARG A 359 -7.32 9.50 0.40
N ALA A 360 -6.63 8.39 0.13
CA ALA A 360 -6.79 7.15 0.89
C ALA A 360 -6.57 7.36 2.39
N THR A 361 -5.56 8.16 2.75
CA THR A 361 -5.24 8.49 4.13
C THR A 361 -6.35 9.32 4.79
N HIS A 362 -6.82 10.38 4.12
CA HIS A 362 -7.90 11.25 4.64
C HIS A 362 -9.22 10.50 4.79
N ILE A 363 -9.56 9.63 3.82
CA ILE A 363 -10.76 8.80 3.89
C ILE A 363 -10.76 7.96 5.17
N GLU A 364 -9.67 7.24 5.45
CA GLU A 364 -9.59 6.40 6.65
C GLU A 364 -9.56 7.22 7.94
N SER A 365 -8.79 8.32 7.97
CA SER A 365 -8.65 9.15 9.17
C SER A 365 -9.95 9.85 9.55
N LEU A 366 -10.70 10.35 8.57
CA LEU A 366 -11.92 11.11 8.80
C LEU A 366 -13.15 10.23 8.99
N LEU A 367 -13.25 9.13 8.25
CA LEU A 367 -14.44 8.27 8.25
C LEU A 367 -14.33 7.06 9.18
N MET A 368 -13.11 6.67 9.56
CA MET A 368 -12.86 5.57 10.50
C MET A 368 -12.06 6.03 11.74
N PRO A 369 -12.45 7.16 12.40
CA PRO A 369 -11.66 7.72 13.50
C PRO A 369 -11.54 6.76 14.69
N ARG A 370 -12.43 5.79 14.81
CA ARG A 370 -12.41 4.79 15.90
C ARG A 370 -11.10 4.05 15.99
N VAL A 371 -10.44 3.75 14.87
CA VAL A 371 -9.15 3.03 14.87
C VAL A 371 -8.07 3.86 15.56
N TYR A 372 -8.03 5.16 15.29
CA TYR A 372 -7.04 6.07 15.86
C TYR A 372 -7.33 6.44 17.32
N LEU A 373 -8.61 6.55 17.69
CA LEU A 373 -9.01 6.93 19.03
C LEU A 373 -9.00 5.77 20.03
N LYS A 374 -9.25 4.54 19.59
CA LYS A 374 -9.44 3.39 20.48
C LYS A 374 -8.24 2.43 20.53
N THR A 375 -7.35 2.46 19.55
CA THR A 375 -6.29 1.46 19.45
C THR A 375 -5.06 1.85 20.26
N ASN A 376 -4.41 2.95 19.94
CA ASN A 376 -3.15 3.35 20.60
C ASN A 376 -2.90 4.86 20.46
N PRO A 377 -2.45 5.57 21.53
CA PRO A 377 -2.10 6.99 21.46
C PRO A 377 -1.03 7.32 20.42
N LEU A 378 -0.03 6.45 20.22
CA LEU A 378 1.01 6.67 19.22
C LEU A 378 0.44 6.65 17.80
N LEU A 379 -0.53 5.79 17.53
CA LEU A 379 -1.24 5.75 16.26
C LEU A 379 -2.02 7.05 16.03
N PHE A 380 -2.71 7.55 17.08
CA PHE A 380 -3.41 8.84 17.00
C PHE A 380 -2.46 10.01 16.71
N PHE A 381 -1.35 10.12 17.44
CA PHE A 381 -0.37 11.18 17.20
C PHE A 381 0.30 11.06 15.82
N GLY A 382 0.58 9.84 15.36
CA GLY A 382 1.10 9.59 14.02
C GLY A 382 0.13 10.07 12.93
N MET A 383 -1.14 9.74 13.08
CA MET A 383 -2.22 10.19 12.20
C MET A 383 -2.35 11.73 12.25
N ALA A 384 -2.48 12.33 13.42
CA ALA A 384 -2.65 13.77 13.57
C ALA A 384 -1.49 14.56 12.93
N LYS A 385 -0.24 14.11 13.15
CA LYS A 385 0.94 14.71 12.51
C LYS A 385 0.87 14.63 10.98
N ARG A 386 0.48 13.49 10.43
CA ARG A 386 0.41 13.25 8.99
C ARG A 386 -0.70 14.07 8.34
N GLU A 387 -1.88 14.14 8.97
CA GLU A 387 -3.04 14.85 8.43
C GLU A 387 -2.89 16.36 8.55
N PHE A 388 -2.61 16.83 9.75
CA PHE A 388 -2.61 18.26 10.03
C PHE A 388 -1.28 18.95 9.75
N GLY A 389 -0.15 18.24 9.81
CA GLY A 389 1.18 18.83 9.59
C GLY A 389 1.31 19.57 8.25
N PRO A 390 1.03 18.92 7.11
CA PRO A 390 1.11 19.58 5.79
C PRO A 390 0.11 20.72 5.62
N VAL A 391 -1.11 20.57 6.14
CA VAL A 391 -2.14 21.63 6.08
C VAL A 391 -1.74 22.85 6.90
N LEU A 392 -1.23 22.63 8.11
CA LEU A 392 -0.71 23.72 8.95
C LEU A 392 0.50 24.40 8.30
N ALA A 393 1.34 23.65 7.58
CA ALA A 393 2.44 24.25 6.82
C ALA A 393 1.91 25.16 5.68
N ALA A 394 0.88 24.71 4.96
CA ALA A 394 0.24 25.53 3.91
C ALA A 394 -0.37 26.80 4.50
N ILE A 395 -1.09 26.70 5.61
CA ILE A 395 -1.67 27.85 6.33
C ILE A 395 -0.57 28.80 6.82
N ALA A 396 0.49 28.29 7.44
CA ALA A 396 1.55 29.11 8.00
C ALA A 396 2.31 29.90 6.91
N ILE A 397 2.59 29.28 5.78
CA ILE A 397 3.26 29.92 4.64
C ILE A 397 2.37 30.99 4.00
N THR A 398 1.09 30.68 3.78
CA THR A 398 0.11 31.63 3.25
C THR A 398 -0.10 32.81 4.21
N TYR A 399 -0.20 32.54 5.50
CA TYR A 399 -0.30 33.58 6.53
C TYR A 399 0.93 34.50 6.54
N TYR A 400 2.14 33.93 6.45
CA TYR A 400 3.36 34.71 6.33
C TYR A 400 3.37 35.58 5.07
N LEU A 401 2.96 35.02 3.94
CA LEU A 401 2.86 35.74 2.68
C LEU A 401 1.93 36.95 2.79
N LEU A 402 0.79 36.82 3.47
CA LEU A 402 -0.19 37.88 3.61
C LEU A 402 0.20 38.93 4.68
N THR A 403 0.74 38.51 5.82
CA THR A 403 0.89 39.34 7.01
C THR A 403 2.34 39.74 7.35
N SER A 404 3.33 39.09 6.73
CA SER A 404 4.76 39.15 7.11
C SER A 404 5.06 38.68 8.53
N ARG A 405 4.10 38.00 9.19
CA ARG A 405 4.24 37.46 10.54
C ARG A 405 4.33 35.95 10.48
N SER A 406 5.19 35.36 11.31
CA SER A 406 5.27 33.90 11.44
C SER A 406 4.13 33.40 12.34
N LEU A 407 3.34 32.44 11.86
CA LEU A 407 2.32 31.76 12.66
C LEU A 407 2.94 30.75 13.63
N VAL A 408 4.05 30.13 13.21
CA VAL A 408 4.78 29.14 14.00
C VAL A 408 6.25 29.61 14.09
N PRO A 409 6.80 29.81 15.30
CA PRO A 409 8.21 30.17 15.44
C PRO A 409 9.07 28.97 15.03
N VAL A 410 9.63 29.01 13.83
CA VAL A 410 10.56 27.98 13.32
C VAL A 410 11.91 28.66 13.07
N SER A 411 12.95 28.20 13.76
CA SER A 411 14.31 28.68 13.49
C SER A 411 14.96 27.88 12.36
N LEU A 412 15.80 28.54 11.57
CA LEU A 412 16.60 27.86 10.54
C LEU A 412 17.53 26.80 11.13
N SER A 413 18.03 27.02 12.36
CA SER A 413 18.85 26.04 13.09
C SER A 413 18.06 24.79 13.43
N ASP A 414 16.77 24.90 13.80
CA ASP A 414 15.91 23.75 14.09
C ASP A 414 15.62 22.93 12.83
N ILE A 415 15.33 23.60 11.71
CA ILE A 415 15.19 22.95 10.40
C ILE A 415 16.49 22.23 10.02
N GLY A 416 17.61 22.92 10.10
CA GLY A 416 18.93 22.36 9.79
C GLY A 416 19.27 21.14 10.63
N MET A 417 19.02 21.20 11.93
CA MET A 417 19.24 20.07 12.84
C MET A 417 18.36 18.86 12.49
N ARG A 418 17.08 19.07 12.18
CA ARG A 418 16.16 17.97 11.77
C ARG A 418 16.59 17.33 10.46
N LEU A 419 17.03 18.13 9.48
CA LEU A 419 17.57 17.64 8.21
C LEU A 419 18.86 16.83 8.44
N LEU A 420 19.79 17.34 9.25
CA LEU A 420 21.04 16.64 9.58
C LEU A 420 20.77 15.30 10.26
N VAL A 421 19.89 15.27 11.27
CA VAL A 421 19.51 14.04 11.95
C VAL A 421 18.86 13.05 10.97
N GLY A 422 17.96 13.53 10.10
CA GLY A 422 17.31 12.70 9.07
C GLY A 422 18.32 12.12 8.07
N ILE A 423 19.25 12.95 7.57
CA ILE A 423 20.30 12.52 6.63
C ILE A 423 21.22 11.49 7.30
N PHE A 424 21.70 11.80 8.51
CA PHE A 424 22.63 10.93 9.23
C PHE A 424 21.99 9.58 9.58
N TYR A 425 20.76 9.60 10.05
CA TYR A 425 20.02 8.38 10.34
C TYR A 425 19.76 7.55 9.09
N ASN A 426 19.42 8.22 7.97
CA ASN A 426 19.32 7.57 6.66
C ASN A 426 20.67 6.93 6.26
N ILE A 427 21.79 7.59 6.47
CA ILE A 427 23.11 7.04 6.17
C ILE A 427 23.41 5.77 6.97
N ILE A 428 22.96 5.66 8.20
CA ILE A 428 23.26 4.52 9.08
C ILE A 428 22.27 3.38 8.89
N ARG A 429 20.98 3.67 8.74
CA ARG A 429 19.91 2.68 8.90
C ARG A 429 19.13 2.31 7.65
N ASN A 430 19.27 3.06 6.57
CA ASN A 430 18.55 2.70 5.35
C ASN A 430 19.05 1.36 4.80
N PRO A 431 18.24 0.30 4.79
CA PRO A 431 18.66 -1.03 4.37
C PRO A 431 19.07 -1.11 2.88
N ASP A 432 18.53 -0.25 2.03
CA ASP A 432 18.85 -0.17 0.60
C ASP A 432 20.33 0.20 0.34
N ARG A 433 21.07 0.57 1.36
CA ARG A 433 22.45 1.03 1.23
C ARG A 433 23.51 -0.01 1.44
N LEU A 434 23.13 -1.18 1.80
CA LEU A 434 24.06 -2.29 1.97
C LEU A 434 24.54 -2.83 0.61
N GLY A 435 23.97 -2.29 -0.51
CA GLY A 435 24.39 -2.61 -1.87
C GLY A 435 25.62 -1.81 -2.36
N THR A 436 26.23 -2.26 -3.45
CA THR A 436 27.47 -1.73 -4.05
C THR A 436 27.38 -0.28 -4.55
N SER A 437 26.18 0.30 -4.70
CA SER A 437 25.95 1.67 -5.18
C SER A 437 25.65 2.71 -4.08
N ALA A 438 25.86 2.35 -2.82
CA ALA A 438 25.47 3.15 -1.65
C ALA A 438 25.98 4.61 -1.65
N TRP A 439 27.20 4.87 -2.14
CA TRP A 439 27.76 6.22 -2.21
C TRP A 439 27.08 7.09 -3.27
N ALA A 440 26.75 6.53 -4.43
CA ALA A 440 26.06 7.26 -5.50
C ALA A 440 24.64 7.69 -5.07
N ALA A 441 23.96 6.88 -4.26
CA ALA A 441 22.63 7.18 -3.74
C ALA A 441 22.64 8.30 -2.67
N ARG A 442 23.72 8.46 -1.89
CA ARG A 442 23.79 9.43 -0.77
C ARG A 442 23.58 10.88 -1.18
N LYS A 443 24.08 11.28 -2.35
CA LYS A 443 23.89 12.65 -2.87
C LYS A 443 22.43 13.03 -3.12
N TRP A 444 21.56 12.03 -3.27
CA TRP A 444 20.14 12.23 -3.55
C TRP A 444 19.27 12.30 -2.29
N ILE A 445 19.82 12.07 -1.09
CA ILE A 445 19.04 12.09 0.16
C ILE A 445 18.41 13.45 0.40
N LEU A 446 19.20 14.49 0.46
CA LEU A 446 18.69 15.85 0.71
C LEU A 446 17.78 16.34 -0.42
N PRO A 447 18.16 16.26 -1.71
CA PRO A 447 17.25 16.58 -2.80
C PRO A 447 15.93 15.79 -2.75
N GLY A 448 15.96 14.49 -2.44
CA GLY A 448 14.77 13.67 -2.35
C GLY A 448 13.86 14.02 -1.15
N ILE A 449 14.43 14.37 -0.01
CA ILE A 449 13.67 14.89 1.13
C ILE A 449 12.93 16.18 0.73
N LEU A 450 13.62 17.11 0.09
CA LEU A 450 13.01 18.36 -0.37
C LEU A 450 11.94 18.10 -1.45
N PHE A 451 12.24 17.22 -2.40
CA PHE A 451 11.30 16.80 -3.45
C PHE A 451 9.98 16.27 -2.88
N TYR A 452 10.03 15.54 -1.79
CA TYR A 452 8.83 15.01 -1.13
C TYR A 452 8.10 16.10 -0.33
N TYR A 453 8.79 16.80 0.56
CA TYR A 453 8.13 17.71 1.51
C TYR A 453 7.65 19.03 0.89
N ILE A 454 8.26 19.50 -0.20
CA ILE A 454 7.85 20.75 -0.84
C ILE A 454 6.41 20.68 -1.41
N PRO A 455 6.00 19.67 -2.19
CA PRO A 455 4.64 19.58 -2.73
C PRO A 455 3.61 19.08 -1.71
N LEU A 456 4.04 18.46 -0.63
CA LEU A 456 3.18 17.75 0.31
C LEU A 456 2.02 18.60 0.89
N PRO A 457 2.22 19.88 1.29
CA PRO A 457 1.13 20.73 1.77
C PRO A 457 0.02 20.92 0.74
N ALA A 458 0.38 21.16 -0.52
CA ALA A 458 -0.61 21.31 -1.60
C ALA A 458 -1.31 20.00 -1.92
N VAL A 459 -0.58 18.88 -1.95
CA VAL A 459 -1.14 17.54 -2.13
C VAL A 459 -2.19 17.24 -1.07
N HIS A 460 -1.91 17.51 0.19
CA HIS A 460 -2.87 17.26 1.28
C HIS A 460 -4.08 18.18 1.21
N VAL A 461 -3.90 19.48 0.98
CA VAL A 461 -5.02 20.42 0.84
C VAL A 461 -5.91 20.02 -0.34
N TRP A 462 -5.31 19.76 -1.51
CA TRP A 462 -6.05 19.39 -2.71
C TRP A 462 -6.76 18.04 -2.58
N SER A 463 -6.12 17.05 -1.95
CA SER A 463 -6.73 15.75 -1.70
C SER A 463 -7.93 15.82 -0.76
N MET A 464 -7.92 16.69 0.25
CA MET A 464 -9.08 16.96 1.11
C MET A 464 -10.25 17.57 0.34
N LEU A 465 -9.99 18.47 -0.60
CA LEU A 465 -11.01 19.10 -1.45
C LEU A 465 -11.58 18.15 -2.51
N THR A 466 -10.87 17.09 -2.83
CA THR A 466 -11.18 16.16 -3.92
C THR A 466 -11.25 14.69 -3.45
N LEU A 467 -11.78 14.45 -2.23
CA LEU A 467 -11.83 13.12 -1.60
C LEU A 467 -12.52 12.05 -2.45
N THR A 468 -13.59 12.44 -3.16
CA THR A 468 -14.40 11.54 -3.97
C THR A 468 -14.10 11.60 -5.46
N ALA A 469 -12.99 12.24 -5.85
CA ALA A 469 -12.58 12.27 -7.25
C ALA A 469 -12.24 10.87 -7.72
N ASP A 470 -12.84 10.48 -8.84
CA ASP A 470 -12.64 9.19 -9.48
C ASP A 470 -11.26 9.13 -10.14
N GLY A 471 -10.69 7.95 -10.21
CA GLY A 471 -9.45 7.65 -10.90
C GLY A 471 -8.39 7.02 -10.02
N TRP A 472 -7.87 5.89 -10.47
CA TRP A 472 -6.74 5.21 -9.86
C TRP A 472 -5.46 6.07 -9.90
N GLY A 473 -5.38 7.02 -10.87
CA GLY A 473 -4.30 8.00 -10.99
C GLY A 473 -2.93 7.46 -11.41
N THR A 474 -2.74 6.16 -11.42
CA THR A 474 -1.56 5.50 -11.96
C THR A 474 -1.87 5.02 -13.37
N ALA A 475 -1.01 5.34 -14.31
CA ALA A 475 -1.15 4.89 -15.68
C ALA A 475 -0.91 3.38 -15.76
N MET A 476 -1.69 2.71 -16.58
CA MET A 476 -1.38 1.39 -17.09
C MET A 476 -0.03 1.43 -17.83
N ARG A 477 0.73 0.35 -17.82
CA ARG A 477 2.10 0.31 -18.34
C ARG A 477 2.21 -0.43 -19.67
N ALA A 478 1.20 -1.25 -20.03
CA ALA A 478 1.19 -1.95 -21.31
C ALA A 478 1.22 -0.98 -22.49
N GLU A 479 2.01 -1.29 -23.51
CA GLU A 479 2.07 -0.54 -24.76
C GLU A 479 0.67 -0.55 -25.43
N GLY A 480 0.22 0.61 -25.89
CA GLY A 480 -1.02 0.74 -26.66
C GLY A 480 -2.18 1.36 -25.89
N GLU A 481 -2.09 1.52 -24.59
CA GLU A 481 -3.09 2.27 -23.87
C GLU A 481 -2.87 3.78 -23.99
N LYS A 482 -3.52 4.35 -24.98
CA LYS A 482 -3.84 5.79 -24.97
C LYS A 482 -4.80 5.98 -23.80
N ASP A 483 -4.45 6.90 -22.87
CA ASP A 483 -5.38 7.35 -21.84
C ASP A 483 -6.78 7.45 -22.51
N PRO A 484 -7.83 6.80 -21.99
CA PRO A 484 -9.16 6.93 -22.56
C PRO A 484 -9.42 8.42 -22.67
N VAL A 485 -9.67 8.89 -23.90
CA VAL A 485 -10.00 10.28 -24.13
C VAL A 485 -11.23 10.55 -23.30
N PRO A 486 -11.17 11.42 -22.28
CA PRO A 486 -12.33 11.70 -21.47
C PRO A 486 -13.41 12.25 -22.41
N ASP A 487 -14.61 11.72 -22.33
CA ASP A 487 -15.78 12.27 -23.07
C ASP A 487 -16.12 13.71 -22.67
N SER A 488 -15.32 14.33 -21.82
CA SER A 488 -15.42 15.72 -21.40
C SER A 488 -14.05 16.42 -21.52
N PRO A 489 -13.90 17.37 -22.42
CA PRO A 489 -12.62 18.03 -22.74
C PRO A 489 -12.11 19.04 -21.70
N VAL A 490 -12.80 19.25 -20.56
CA VAL A 490 -12.53 20.41 -19.67
C VAL A 490 -11.78 20.06 -18.38
N VAL A 491 -11.72 18.80 -17.95
CA VAL A 491 -11.22 18.44 -16.62
C VAL A 491 -9.75 17.99 -16.53
N PRO A 492 -9.11 17.38 -17.54
CA PRO A 492 -7.76 16.81 -17.37
C PRO A 492 -6.63 17.84 -17.21
N GLN A 493 -6.78 19.05 -17.72
CA GLN A 493 -5.72 20.08 -17.69
C GLN A 493 -5.57 20.77 -16.33
N PHE A 494 -6.58 20.74 -15.48
CA PHE A 494 -6.56 21.39 -14.16
C PHE A 494 -5.96 20.54 -13.03
N ASP A 495 -5.72 19.25 -13.25
CA ASP A 495 -5.26 18.32 -12.21
C ASP A 495 -3.95 18.73 -11.54
N MET A 496 -3.06 19.43 -12.24
CA MET A 496 -1.79 19.91 -11.71
C MET A 496 -1.80 21.37 -11.29
N GLY A 497 -2.89 22.09 -11.49
CA GLY A 497 -3.01 23.52 -11.16
C GLY A 497 -2.73 23.83 -9.69
N PHE A 498 -3.16 22.93 -8.79
CA PHE A 498 -2.88 23.05 -7.36
C PHE A 498 -1.38 23.10 -7.04
N PHE A 499 -0.59 22.29 -7.74
CA PHE A 499 0.86 22.24 -7.54
C PHE A 499 1.54 23.51 -8.08
N ILE A 500 1.13 23.97 -9.26
CA ILE A 500 1.65 25.21 -9.87
C ILE A 500 1.36 26.41 -8.98
N ILE A 501 0.11 26.55 -8.49
CA ILE A 501 -0.29 27.62 -7.57
C ILE A 501 0.55 27.56 -6.28
N TRP A 502 0.73 26.37 -5.72
CA TRP A 502 1.55 26.19 -4.54
C TRP A 502 3.01 26.60 -4.74
N MET A 503 3.59 26.23 -5.87
CA MET A 503 4.97 26.62 -6.21
C MET A 503 5.10 28.14 -6.37
N CYS A 504 4.10 28.82 -6.93
CA CYS A 504 4.04 30.28 -6.97
C CYS A 504 3.97 30.90 -5.55
N ILE A 505 3.14 30.33 -4.65
CA ILE A 505 3.02 30.79 -3.26
C ILE A 505 4.37 30.62 -2.53
N LEU A 506 5.04 29.49 -2.69
CA LEU A 506 6.36 29.26 -2.09
C LEU A 506 7.41 30.24 -2.60
N ALA A 507 7.44 30.48 -3.92
CA ALA A 507 8.36 31.42 -4.54
C ALA A 507 8.11 32.85 -4.04
N ALA A 508 6.86 33.30 -3.97
CA ALA A 508 6.49 34.59 -3.42
C ALA A 508 6.88 34.74 -1.94
N ALA A 509 6.63 33.71 -1.13
CA ALA A 509 6.97 33.71 0.30
C ALA A 509 8.49 33.76 0.52
N ALA A 510 9.27 33.02 -0.27
CA ALA A 510 10.71 33.03 -0.23
C ALA A 510 11.28 34.40 -0.69
N ALA A 511 10.77 34.96 -1.79
CA ALA A 511 11.15 36.27 -2.28
C ALA A 511 10.84 37.39 -1.27
N LYS A 512 9.67 37.33 -0.64
CA LYS A 512 9.28 38.24 0.45
C LYS A 512 10.24 38.16 1.64
N TRP A 513 10.58 36.93 2.06
CA TRP A 513 11.54 36.71 3.14
C TRP A 513 12.92 37.29 2.80
N MET A 514 13.41 37.05 1.58
CA MET A 514 14.67 37.60 1.11
C MET A 514 14.62 39.14 1.03
N GLY A 515 13.51 39.71 0.54
CA GLY A 515 13.31 41.16 0.51
C GLY A 515 13.37 41.79 1.91
N CYS A 516 12.76 41.17 2.88
CA CYS A 516 12.86 41.60 4.29
C CYS A 516 14.28 41.45 4.84
N TYR A 517 14.98 40.38 4.51
CA TYR A 517 16.34 40.12 4.97
C TYR A 517 17.35 41.15 4.39
N TYR A 518 17.24 41.48 3.10
CA TYR A 518 18.08 42.43 2.42
C TYR A 518 17.57 43.89 2.50
N SER A 519 16.47 44.11 3.24
CA SER A 519 15.87 45.46 3.43
C SER A 519 15.44 46.14 2.11
N PHE A 520 14.88 45.38 1.17
CA PHE A 520 14.32 45.93 -0.07
C PHE A 520 13.11 46.83 0.22
N GLY A 521 12.92 47.85 -0.60
CA GLY A 521 11.72 48.67 -0.58
C GLY A 521 10.45 47.84 -0.93
N LEU A 522 9.29 48.39 -0.61
CA LEU A 522 8.02 47.71 -0.85
C LEU A 522 7.82 47.31 -2.33
N LEU A 523 8.10 48.23 -3.25
CA LEU A 523 7.98 48.02 -4.69
C LEU A 523 8.97 46.97 -5.20
N GLU A 524 10.21 47.03 -4.76
CA GLU A 524 11.27 46.08 -5.12
C GLU A 524 10.91 44.67 -4.65
N THR A 525 10.43 44.55 -3.42
CA THR A 525 9.94 43.27 -2.87
C THR A 525 8.76 42.73 -3.68
N ALA A 526 7.78 43.55 -4.04
CA ALA A 526 6.64 43.17 -4.84
C ALA A 526 7.04 42.68 -6.25
N ILE A 527 7.94 43.39 -6.92
CA ILE A 527 8.50 43.02 -8.23
C ILE A 527 9.25 41.69 -8.12
N PHE A 528 10.07 41.53 -7.08
CA PHE A 528 10.85 40.32 -6.87
C PHE A 528 9.95 39.10 -6.58
N MET A 529 8.87 39.28 -5.80
CA MET A 529 7.85 38.25 -5.57
C MET A 529 7.15 37.85 -6.87
N LEU A 530 6.73 38.82 -7.67
CA LEU A 530 6.04 38.56 -8.94
C LEU A 530 6.96 37.80 -9.92
N ALA A 531 8.18 38.29 -10.11
CA ALA A 531 9.17 37.70 -11.02
C ALA A 531 9.51 36.26 -10.59
N SER A 532 9.75 36.05 -9.29
CA SER A 532 10.03 34.70 -8.73
C SER A 532 8.85 33.75 -8.93
N SER A 533 7.62 34.23 -8.69
CA SER A 533 6.41 33.43 -8.89
C SER A 533 6.22 33.05 -10.36
N VAL A 534 6.42 33.97 -11.29
CA VAL A 534 6.29 33.69 -12.73
C VAL A 534 7.33 32.66 -13.18
N ILE A 535 8.59 32.84 -12.81
CA ILE A 535 9.70 31.94 -13.20
C ILE A 535 9.42 30.53 -12.66
N VAL A 536 9.11 30.40 -11.37
CA VAL A 536 8.87 29.13 -10.71
C VAL A 536 7.57 28.48 -11.21
N GLY A 537 6.51 29.28 -11.42
CA GLY A 537 5.24 28.80 -11.98
C GLY A 537 5.39 28.25 -13.39
N CYS A 538 6.10 28.96 -14.28
CA CYS A 538 6.41 28.50 -15.63
C CYS A 538 7.26 27.22 -15.61
N THR A 539 8.23 27.12 -14.70
CA THR A 539 9.05 25.92 -14.54
C THR A 539 8.21 24.74 -14.06
N ALA A 540 7.38 24.93 -13.04
CA ALA A 540 6.47 23.93 -12.52
C ALA A 540 5.49 23.44 -13.60
N TRP A 541 4.92 24.36 -14.37
CA TRP A 541 4.05 24.04 -15.51
C TRP A 541 4.79 23.21 -16.57
N ARG A 542 5.99 23.60 -16.95
CA ARG A 542 6.80 22.86 -17.92
C ARG A 542 7.08 21.43 -17.47
N VAL A 543 7.45 21.24 -16.21
CA VAL A 543 7.80 19.92 -15.65
C VAL A 543 6.57 19.01 -15.48
N THR A 544 5.38 19.59 -15.27
CA THR A 544 4.16 18.79 -15.00
C THR A 544 3.27 18.58 -16.21
N VAL A 545 3.24 19.54 -17.16
CA VAL A 545 2.26 19.54 -18.28
C VAL A 545 2.94 19.20 -19.61
N VAL A 546 4.15 19.70 -19.85
CA VAL A 546 4.89 19.39 -21.08
C VAL A 546 5.46 17.99 -20.95
N LYS A 547 4.98 17.06 -21.79
CA LYS A 547 5.56 15.72 -21.90
C LYS A 547 7.04 15.85 -22.29
N THR A 548 7.94 15.55 -21.36
CA THR A 548 9.35 15.35 -21.67
C THR A 548 9.55 13.94 -22.18
#